data_718d002d6efa4e62c66f47814df48ae2
#
_entry.id   718d002d6efa4e62c66f47814df48ae2
#
_cell.length_a   1.000
_cell.length_b   1.000
_cell.length_c   1.000
_cell.angle_alpha   90.00
_cell.angle_beta   90.00
_cell.angle_gamma   90.00
#
_symmetry.space_group_name_H-M   'P 1'
#
loop_
_entity.id
_entity.type
_entity.pdbx_description
1 polymer ?
#
loop_
_entity_poly.entity_id
_entity_poly.type
_entity_poly.pdbx_seq_one_letter_code
_entity_poly.pdbx_strand_id
1 'polypeptide(L)'
;MCVTVKLIATALLAIFALPTAPCATAGQPAAAEPPQSVAAQTLPGSYPRIVITGNCPFGVILANEAAYRHVVGVGPWAFMHADRHVLEDMKPDIGRITSAFINKDYRVNMESLMNLRPDIIYYYGKSQDDRLERAGVMTVDLDAGGKTKYQPMATQVYWENTFADTLGLPRTHKFKDAWEKTLKQIRPYAAAIHAQHVRALYLEESDGRQLKVSGPHTYGDTYLKMAGMDNVAGDLPVKGDAGRYINVSMEQVMAWDPDVIFVVFGSAKALLHGGIPGQAWETLRAVKNGKVFSTPVGIHNWGGLSAETSLLPLFMINRYAPEDISDKTLWEETRRYYQTMFSYAIPDRLLDEVLAQR
;
A
#
# COMPACT_ATOMS: atom_id res chain seq x y z
N MET A 1 -41.50 18.72 -67.53
CA MET A 1 -42.33 19.78 -66.94
C MET A 1 -41.85 19.93 -65.51
N CYS A 2 -41.06 20.93 -65.27
CA CYS A 2 -41.39 22.18 -64.59
C CYS A 2 -41.62 21.92 -63.08
N VAL A 3 -41.00 22.58 -62.13
CA VAL A 3 -40.43 23.93 -61.97
C VAL A 3 -39.49 23.97 -60.78
N THR A 4 -38.43 24.68 -60.95
CA THR A 4 -37.39 25.07 -59.94
C THR A 4 -38.00 26.19 -59.06
N VAL A 5 -37.77 26.14 -57.73
CA VAL A 5 -37.84 27.34 -56.88
C VAL A 5 -36.63 27.36 -55.96
N LYS A 6 -35.76 28.35 -56.19
CA LYS A 6 -34.72 28.79 -55.27
C LYS A 6 -35.32 29.65 -54.18
N LEU A 7 -35.02 29.41 -52.95
CA LEU A 7 -35.17 30.39 -51.87
C LEU A 7 -33.84 30.56 -51.17
N ILE A 8 -33.32 31.78 -51.22
CA ILE A 8 -32.19 32.31 -50.54
C ILE A 8 -32.67 32.68 -49.11
N ALA A 9 -32.04 32.15 -48.09
CA ALA A 9 -32.24 32.62 -46.74
C ALA A 9 -30.86 33.00 -46.15
N THR A 10 -30.70 34.28 -45.94
CA THR A 10 -29.59 34.95 -45.28
C THR A 10 -29.66 34.63 -43.78
N ALA A 11 -28.67 33.96 -43.22
CA ALA A 11 -28.59 33.74 -41.79
C ALA A 11 -27.56 34.70 -41.17
N LEU A 12 -28.04 35.56 -40.28
CA LEU A 12 -27.27 36.43 -39.42
C LEU A 12 -26.38 35.57 -38.49
N LEU A 13 -25.09 35.87 -38.47
CA LEU A 13 -24.16 35.42 -37.44
C LEU A 13 -24.46 36.20 -36.15
N ALA A 14 -25.05 35.54 -35.14
CA ALA A 14 -25.06 36.02 -33.77
C ALA A 14 -23.84 35.39 -33.04
N ILE A 15 -22.84 36.20 -32.76
CA ILE A 15 -21.70 35.81 -31.92
C ILE A 15 -22.18 35.80 -30.48
N PHE A 16 -22.44 34.63 -29.91
CA PHE A 16 -22.59 34.46 -28.46
C PHE A 16 -21.22 34.26 -27.84
N ALA A 17 -20.73 35.30 -27.17
CA ALA A 17 -19.62 35.20 -26.25
C ALA A 17 -20.06 34.36 -25.03
N LEU A 18 -19.54 33.15 -24.90
CA LEU A 18 -19.62 32.36 -23.66
C LEU A 18 -18.69 32.96 -22.61
N PRO A 19 -19.14 33.18 -21.37
CA PRO A 19 -18.24 33.61 -20.30
C PRO A 19 -17.26 32.46 -19.98
N THR A 20 -16.00 32.76 -20.06
CA THR A 20 -14.93 31.88 -19.54
C THR A 20 -15.06 31.80 -18.02
N ALA A 21 -15.59 30.68 -17.54
CA ALA A 21 -15.52 30.35 -16.13
C ALA A 21 -14.02 30.16 -15.73
N PRO A 22 -13.56 30.72 -14.62
CA PRO A 22 -12.22 30.47 -14.15
C PRO A 22 -12.06 28.99 -13.83
N CYS A 23 -10.99 28.40 -14.36
CA CYS A 23 -10.56 27.05 -14.04
C CYS A 23 -10.36 26.98 -12.51
N ALA A 24 -11.26 26.28 -11.82
CA ALA A 24 -11.10 25.99 -10.41
C ALA A 24 -9.84 25.14 -10.27
N THR A 25 -8.81 25.71 -9.69
CA THR A 25 -7.66 24.98 -9.18
C THR A 25 -8.21 23.90 -8.26
N ALA A 26 -8.01 22.63 -8.64
CA ALA A 26 -8.33 21.50 -7.80
C ALA A 26 -7.52 21.68 -6.50
N GLY A 27 -8.23 22.03 -5.43
CA GLY A 27 -7.64 22.16 -4.10
C GLY A 27 -7.00 20.82 -3.74
N GLN A 28 -5.75 20.87 -3.27
CA GLN A 28 -5.12 19.75 -2.61
C GLN A 28 -6.10 19.19 -1.57
N PRO A 29 -6.30 17.85 -1.49
CA PRO A 29 -7.10 17.28 -0.44
C PRO A 29 -6.44 17.67 0.89
N ALA A 30 -7.18 18.38 1.74
CA ALA A 30 -6.76 18.71 3.08
C ALA A 30 -6.38 17.41 3.80
N ALA A 31 -5.23 17.38 4.43
CA ALA A 31 -4.83 16.29 5.30
C ALA A 31 -5.96 16.08 6.32
N ALA A 32 -6.44 14.83 6.45
CA ALA A 32 -7.47 14.50 7.41
C ALA A 32 -7.00 14.96 8.80
N GLU A 33 -7.76 15.82 9.46
CA GLU A 33 -7.47 16.19 10.84
C GLU A 33 -7.49 14.92 11.71
N PRO A 34 -6.50 14.77 12.61
CA PRO A 34 -6.51 13.68 13.55
C PRO A 34 -7.79 13.75 14.42
N PRO A 35 -8.31 12.61 14.89
CA PRO A 35 -9.45 12.61 15.78
C PRO A 35 -9.17 13.53 16.95
N GLN A 36 -10.18 14.33 17.33
CA GLN A 36 -10.08 15.33 18.41
C GLN A 36 -9.37 14.71 19.60
N SER A 37 -8.27 15.34 19.98
CA SER A 37 -7.31 14.91 20.98
C SER A 37 -8.01 14.35 22.22
N VAL A 38 -7.87 13.07 22.45
CA VAL A 38 -7.75 12.60 23.83
C VAL A 38 -6.47 13.28 24.32
N ALA A 39 -6.61 14.28 25.17
CA ALA A 39 -5.47 15.04 25.70
C ALA A 39 -4.44 14.02 26.19
N ALA A 40 -3.24 14.07 25.61
CA ALA A 40 -2.14 13.23 26.01
C ALA A 40 -1.90 13.48 27.50
N GLN A 41 -2.42 12.58 28.34
CA GLN A 41 -1.97 12.50 29.72
C GLN A 41 -0.54 12.00 29.64
N THR A 42 0.40 12.95 29.70
CA THR A 42 1.83 12.64 29.85
C THR A 42 1.98 11.78 31.11
N LEU A 43 2.24 10.50 30.89
CA LEU A 43 2.52 9.57 31.98
C LEU A 43 3.83 10.00 32.64
N PRO A 44 3.88 10.29 33.97
CA PRO A 44 5.10 10.76 34.60
C PRO A 44 6.13 9.65 34.70
N GLY A 45 7.28 9.82 34.05
CA GLY A 45 8.53 9.18 34.46
C GLY A 45 8.86 7.78 33.96
N SER A 46 7.95 7.06 33.28
CA SER A 46 8.25 5.81 32.58
C SER A 46 7.77 5.91 31.11
N TYR A 47 8.58 5.41 30.22
CA TYR A 47 8.23 5.36 28.81
C TYR A 47 7.00 4.46 28.60
N PRO A 48 5.97 4.89 27.82
CA PRO A 48 4.77 4.12 27.59
C PRO A 48 5.10 2.78 26.91
N ARG A 49 4.49 1.70 27.37
CA ARG A 49 4.60 0.38 26.75
C ARG A 49 3.55 0.25 25.64
N ILE A 50 3.99 -0.02 24.43
CA ILE A 50 3.15 -0.01 23.24
C ILE A 50 2.89 -1.43 22.77
N VAL A 51 1.64 -1.75 22.46
CA VAL A 51 1.26 -2.93 21.69
C VAL A 51 0.57 -2.47 20.41
N ILE A 52 0.91 -3.11 19.28
CA ILE A 52 0.32 -2.86 17.95
C ILE A 52 -0.29 -4.17 17.47
N THR A 53 -1.62 -4.28 17.37
CA THR A 53 -2.26 -5.52 16.92
C THR A 53 -2.23 -5.68 15.39
N GLY A 54 -2.12 -4.59 14.63
CA GLY A 54 -1.96 -4.59 13.17
C GLY A 54 -0.51 -4.77 12.71
N ASN A 55 -0.32 -5.18 11.47
CA ASN A 55 1.00 -5.42 10.88
C ASN A 55 1.58 -4.18 10.17
N CYS A 56 0.82 -3.58 9.26
CA CYS A 56 1.30 -2.49 8.40
C CYS A 56 1.78 -1.26 9.18
N PRO A 57 1.09 -0.79 10.24
CA PRO A 57 1.56 0.34 11.03
C PRO A 57 2.88 0.10 11.78
N PHE A 58 3.25 -1.18 12.02
CA PHE A 58 4.52 -1.51 12.67
C PHE A 58 5.73 -1.03 11.88
N GLY A 59 5.71 -1.16 10.55
CA GLY A 59 6.77 -0.62 9.69
C GLY A 59 6.94 0.90 9.82
N VAL A 60 5.83 1.63 10.03
CA VAL A 60 5.87 3.08 10.22
C VAL A 60 6.52 3.46 11.55
N ILE A 61 6.21 2.73 12.63
CA ILE A 61 6.85 3.00 13.94
C ILE A 61 8.34 2.66 13.95
N LEU A 62 8.79 1.68 13.14
CA LEU A 62 10.22 1.35 12.97
C LEU A 62 11.03 2.52 12.40
N ALA A 63 10.41 3.41 11.62
CA ALA A 63 11.05 4.61 11.10
C ALA A 63 11.30 5.70 12.16
N ASN A 64 10.76 5.52 13.38
CA ASN A 64 10.94 6.42 14.50
C ASN A 64 11.57 5.64 15.68
N GLU A 65 12.88 5.76 15.85
CA GLU A 65 13.63 5.05 16.88
C GLU A 65 13.12 5.33 18.30
N ALA A 66 12.68 6.58 18.56
CA ALA A 66 12.12 6.94 19.86
C ALA A 66 10.82 6.19 20.15
N ALA A 67 9.97 6.01 19.11
CA ALA A 67 8.71 5.26 19.24
C ALA A 67 8.96 3.75 19.29
N TYR A 68 9.86 3.22 18.46
CA TYR A 68 10.18 1.79 18.39
C TYR A 68 10.59 1.20 19.75
N ARG A 69 11.39 1.94 20.54
CA ARG A 69 11.85 1.50 21.86
C ARG A 69 10.76 1.14 22.84
N HIS A 70 9.57 1.68 22.64
CA HIS A 70 8.40 1.48 23.49
C HIS A 70 7.57 0.25 23.11
N VAL A 71 7.77 -0.31 21.90
CA VAL A 71 7.00 -1.45 21.42
C VAL A 71 7.39 -2.71 22.18
N VAL A 72 6.41 -3.35 22.82
CA VAL A 72 6.58 -4.61 23.57
C VAL A 72 5.84 -5.77 22.94
N GLY A 73 4.86 -5.51 22.07
CA GLY A 73 4.11 -6.52 21.36
C GLY A 73 3.62 -6.05 20.00
N VAL A 74 3.57 -6.97 19.04
CA VAL A 74 3.05 -6.71 17.68
C VAL A 74 2.31 -7.94 17.16
N GLY A 75 1.32 -7.72 16.29
CA GLY A 75 0.62 -8.81 15.62
C GLY A 75 1.56 -9.71 14.82
N PRO A 76 1.33 -11.03 14.75
CA PRO A 76 2.25 -11.99 14.14
C PRO A 76 2.50 -11.75 12.65
N TRP A 77 1.54 -11.16 11.94
CA TRP A 77 1.70 -10.85 10.51
C TRP A 77 2.80 -9.85 10.22
N ALA A 78 3.16 -8.99 11.19
CA ALA A 78 4.30 -8.08 11.03
C ALA A 78 5.60 -8.83 10.74
N PHE A 79 5.72 -10.07 11.24
CA PHE A 79 6.87 -10.94 11.01
C PHE A 79 6.66 -11.97 9.91
N MET A 80 5.42 -12.42 9.68
CA MET A 80 5.12 -13.47 8.69
C MET A 80 5.35 -13.02 7.24
N HIS A 81 5.16 -11.74 6.97
CA HIS A 81 5.31 -11.13 5.64
C HIS A 81 6.52 -10.20 5.55
N ALA A 82 7.46 -10.35 6.46
CA ALA A 82 8.72 -9.62 6.51
C ALA A 82 9.89 -10.50 6.09
N ASP A 83 10.96 -9.86 5.63
CA ASP A 83 12.26 -10.50 5.57
C ASP A 83 12.91 -10.42 6.96
N ARG A 84 13.06 -11.58 7.59
CA ARG A 84 13.61 -11.65 8.96
C ARG A 84 15.06 -11.21 9.00
N HIS A 85 15.86 -11.51 7.98
CA HIS A 85 17.27 -11.10 7.94
C HIS A 85 17.39 -9.57 7.91
N VAL A 86 16.54 -8.90 7.14
CA VAL A 86 16.48 -7.43 7.10
C VAL A 86 16.06 -6.86 8.45
N LEU A 87 15.01 -7.43 9.06
CA LEU A 87 14.53 -6.95 10.37
C LEU A 87 15.56 -7.16 11.48
N GLU A 88 16.19 -8.34 11.55
CA GLU A 88 17.14 -8.70 12.60
C GLU A 88 18.47 -7.94 12.45
N ASP A 89 18.92 -7.68 11.21
CA ASP A 89 20.11 -6.86 10.97
C ASP A 89 19.86 -5.38 11.28
N MET A 90 18.70 -4.86 10.88
CA MET A 90 18.31 -3.47 11.13
C MET A 90 17.99 -3.22 12.61
N LYS A 91 17.39 -4.18 13.30
CA LYS A 91 16.94 -4.11 14.70
C LYS A 91 17.34 -5.38 15.44
N PRO A 92 18.60 -5.49 15.89
CA PRO A 92 19.10 -6.70 16.57
C PRO A 92 18.31 -7.08 17.83
N ASP A 93 17.63 -6.13 18.45
CA ASP A 93 16.76 -6.32 19.61
C ASP A 93 15.29 -6.65 19.26
N ILE A 94 14.95 -6.88 17.98
CA ILE A 94 13.56 -7.13 17.52
C ILE A 94 12.95 -8.34 18.23
N GLY A 95 13.76 -9.31 18.61
CA GLY A 95 13.32 -10.51 19.33
C GLY A 95 12.70 -10.26 20.71
N ARG A 96 12.86 -9.05 21.30
CA ARG A 96 12.18 -8.66 22.55
C ARG A 96 10.68 -8.40 22.37
N ILE A 97 10.24 -8.17 21.14
CA ILE A 97 8.85 -7.87 20.80
C ILE A 97 8.11 -9.20 20.60
N THR A 98 7.08 -9.43 21.40
CA THR A 98 6.30 -10.68 21.34
C THR A 98 5.06 -10.55 20.48
N SER A 99 4.64 -11.68 19.88
CA SER A 99 3.32 -11.85 19.26
C SER A 99 2.45 -12.87 19.99
N ALA A 100 2.87 -13.36 21.15
CA ALA A 100 2.22 -14.46 21.88
C ALA A 100 0.82 -14.11 22.42
N PHE A 101 0.42 -12.85 22.37
CA PHE A 101 -0.93 -12.41 22.75
C PHE A 101 -1.97 -12.59 21.64
N ILE A 102 -1.61 -13.07 20.45
CA ILE A 102 -2.54 -13.41 19.37
C ILE A 102 -2.53 -14.93 19.18
N ASN A 103 -3.71 -15.54 19.27
CA ASN A 103 -3.90 -16.97 19.12
C ASN A 103 -3.75 -17.44 17.66
N LYS A 104 -3.70 -18.77 17.46
CA LYS A 104 -3.60 -19.39 16.12
C LYS A 104 -4.82 -19.09 15.22
N ASP A 105 -5.97 -18.79 15.80
CA ASP A 105 -7.20 -18.35 15.11
C ASP A 105 -7.26 -16.82 14.94
N TYR A 106 -6.13 -16.16 15.13
CA TYR A 106 -5.94 -14.72 14.96
C TYR A 106 -6.74 -13.82 15.92
N ARG A 107 -7.18 -14.37 17.03
CA ARG A 107 -7.87 -13.60 18.06
C ARG A 107 -6.92 -13.15 19.16
N VAL A 108 -7.17 -11.94 19.66
CA VAL A 108 -6.41 -11.41 20.79
C VAL A 108 -6.76 -12.19 22.06
N ASN A 109 -5.74 -12.75 22.70
CA ASN A 109 -5.83 -13.28 24.06
C ASN A 109 -5.62 -12.13 25.04
N MET A 110 -6.70 -11.67 25.66
CA MET A 110 -6.71 -10.50 26.54
C MET A 110 -5.82 -10.67 27.77
N GLU A 111 -5.74 -11.87 28.35
CA GLU A 111 -4.87 -12.15 29.49
C GLU A 111 -3.39 -12.00 29.09
N SER A 112 -2.97 -12.65 28.00
CA SER A 112 -1.62 -12.55 27.48
C SER A 112 -1.26 -11.11 27.09
N LEU A 113 -2.21 -10.37 26.50
CA LEU A 113 -2.05 -8.97 26.15
C LEU A 113 -1.82 -8.10 27.40
N MET A 114 -2.68 -8.25 28.41
CA MET A 114 -2.59 -7.45 29.64
C MET A 114 -1.37 -7.80 30.50
N ASN A 115 -0.84 -9.02 30.39
CA ASN A 115 0.44 -9.40 31.00
C ASN A 115 1.64 -8.63 30.43
N LEU A 116 1.52 -8.06 29.23
CA LEU A 116 2.51 -7.13 28.67
C LEU A 116 2.48 -5.76 29.35
N ARG A 117 1.48 -5.48 30.17
CA ARG A 117 1.23 -4.18 30.83
C ARG A 117 1.32 -3.02 29.86
N PRO A 118 0.52 -3.02 28.77
CA PRO A 118 0.54 -1.95 27.80
C PRO A 118 -0.05 -0.68 28.42
N ASP A 119 0.55 0.47 28.10
CA ASP A 119 -0.02 1.78 28.37
C ASP A 119 -0.86 2.27 27.19
N ILE A 120 -0.47 1.83 25.96
CA ILE A 120 -1.15 2.16 24.72
C ILE A 120 -1.29 0.91 23.86
N ILE A 121 -2.52 0.68 23.37
CA ILE A 121 -2.81 -0.37 22.38
C ILE A 121 -3.27 0.28 21.10
N TYR A 122 -2.46 0.14 20.05
CA TYR A 122 -2.82 0.51 18.69
C TYR A 122 -3.48 -0.70 18.02
N TYR A 123 -4.71 -0.55 17.55
CA TYR A 123 -5.43 -1.61 16.86
C TYR A 123 -5.88 -1.17 15.47
N TYR A 124 -6.33 -2.11 14.64
CA TYR A 124 -6.68 -1.84 13.25
C TYR A 124 -8.11 -2.33 12.97
N GLY A 125 -9.05 -1.37 12.96
CA GLY A 125 -10.43 -1.59 12.57
C GLY A 125 -11.34 -2.21 13.65
N LYS A 126 -12.62 -1.94 13.51
CA LYS A 126 -13.68 -2.31 14.48
C LYS A 126 -13.83 -3.82 14.74
N SER A 127 -13.28 -4.67 13.88
CA SER A 127 -13.36 -6.13 14.06
C SER A 127 -12.45 -6.66 15.16
N GLN A 128 -11.51 -5.84 15.64
CA GLN A 128 -10.53 -6.29 16.64
C GLN A 128 -10.96 -6.08 18.08
N ASP A 129 -12.05 -5.39 18.37
CA ASP A 129 -12.67 -5.68 19.64
C ASP A 129 -13.13 -4.51 20.52
N ASP A 130 -14.41 -4.46 20.75
CA ASP A 130 -15.00 -3.77 21.91
C ASP A 130 -14.34 -4.16 23.25
N ARG A 131 -13.63 -5.29 23.33
CA ARG A 131 -12.90 -5.75 24.52
C ARG A 131 -11.61 -4.95 24.74
N LEU A 132 -10.90 -4.53 23.67
CA LEU A 132 -9.71 -3.68 23.78
C LEU A 132 -10.09 -2.32 24.36
N GLU A 133 -11.18 -1.73 23.89
CA GLU A 133 -11.66 -0.43 24.39
C GLU A 133 -12.10 -0.53 25.87
N ARG A 134 -12.62 -1.70 26.29
CA ARG A 134 -13.03 -1.96 27.69
C ARG A 134 -11.88 -2.39 28.61
N ALA A 135 -10.68 -2.56 28.09
CA ALA A 135 -9.52 -3.01 28.90
C ALA A 135 -9.02 -1.98 29.91
N GLY A 136 -9.54 -0.75 29.90
CA GLY A 136 -9.11 0.33 30.78
C GLY A 136 -7.71 0.89 30.45
N VAL A 137 -7.21 0.59 29.26
CA VAL A 137 -5.94 1.05 28.68
C VAL A 137 -6.24 2.01 27.54
N MET A 138 -5.40 2.99 27.30
CA MET A 138 -5.54 3.86 26.13
C MET A 138 -5.52 3.03 24.84
N THR A 139 -6.56 3.13 24.02
CA THR A 139 -6.66 2.46 22.72
C THR A 139 -6.72 3.46 21.59
N VAL A 140 -6.05 3.17 20.47
CA VAL A 140 -6.00 4.02 19.30
C VAL A 140 -6.30 3.20 18.05
N ASP A 141 -7.40 3.53 17.36
CA ASP A 141 -7.75 2.90 16.09
C ASP A 141 -6.92 3.47 14.95
N LEU A 142 -6.09 2.62 14.34
CA LEU A 142 -5.25 2.95 13.19
C LEU A 142 -5.95 2.66 11.85
N ASP A 143 -7.23 2.26 11.83
CA ASP A 143 -7.96 2.08 10.57
C ASP A 143 -8.12 3.43 9.87
N ALA A 144 -7.37 3.56 8.80
CA ALA A 144 -7.32 4.77 7.99
C ALA A 144 -8.01 4.62 6.62
N GLY A 145 -8.43 3.41 6.24
CA GLY A 145 -8.91 3.11 4.89
C GLY A 145 -9.99 4.08 4.42
N GLY A 146 -11.09 4.16 5.15
CA GLY A 146 -12.19 5.08 4.84
C GLY A 146 -11.80 6.56 4.99
N LYS A 147 -10.98 6.92 6.01
CA LYS A 147 -10.53 8.29 6.25
C LYS A 147 -9.61 8.81 5.15
N THR A 148 -8.76 7.95 4.61
CA THR A 148 -7.75 8.30 3.59
C THR A 148 -8.17 7.89 2.18
N LYS A 149 -9.39 7.34 2.02
CA LYS A 149 -9.92 6.82 0.74
C LYS A 149 -8.94 5.85 0.07
N TYR A 150 -8.31 4.99 0.88
CA TYR A 150 -7.30 4.02 0.43
C TYR A 150 -6.14 4.65 -0.34
N GLN A 151 -5.78 5.90 -0.02
CA GLN A 151 -4.58 6.54 -0.55
C GLN A 151 -3.37 6.17 0.31
N PRO A 152 -2.37 5.47 -0.21
CA PRO A 152 -1.29 4.90 0.60
C PRO A 152 -0.43 5.96 1.28
N MET A 153 -0.09 7.05 0.58
CA MET A 153 0.63 8.17 1.16
C MET A 153 -0.14 8.79 2.34
N ALA A 154 -1.43 9.09 2.13
CA ALA A 154 -2.26 9.68 3.18
C ALA A 154 -2.40 8.75 4.39
N THR A 155 -2.47 7.43 4.16
CA THR A 155 -2.54 6.41 5.22
C THR A 155 -1.25 6.37 6.05
N GLN A 156 -0.09 6.33 5.41
CA GLN A 156 1.18 6.31 6.13
C GLN A 156 1.44 7.61 6.89
N VAL A 157 1.11 8.75 6.31
CA VAL A 157 1.18 10.06 6.99
C VAL A 157 0.21 10.12 8.18
N TYR A 158 -0.99 9.55 8.05
CA TYR A 158 -1.93 9.44 9.16
C TYR A 158 -1.34 8.62 10.31
N TRP A 159 -0.74 7.47 10.04
CA TRP A 159 -0.10 6.64 11.06
C TRP A 159 1.12 7.34 11.69
N GLU A 160 2.00 7.94 10.87
CA GLU A 160 3.16 8.69 11.35
C GLU A 160 2.76 9.79 12.34
N ASN A 161 1.75 10.59 11.96
CA ASN A 161 1.24 11.66 12.81
C ASN A 161 0.55 11.12 14.07
N THR A 162 -0.24 10.04 13.94
CA THR A 162 -0.91 9.42 15.09
C THR A 162 0.08 8.92 16.12
N PHE A 163 1.16 8.27 15.71
CA PHE A 163 2.24 7.86 16.62
C PHE A 163 2.93 9.07 17.25
N ALA A 164 3.27 10.08 16.46
CA ALA A 164 3.91 11.28 16.97
C ALA A 164 3.04 11.99 18.04
N ASP A 165 1.76 12.21 17.73
CA ASP A 165 0.83 12.92 18.61
C ASP A 165 0.56 12.15 19.91
N THR A 166 0.31 10.83 19.82
CA THR A 166 0.00 10.01 21.02
C THR A 166 1.20 9.80 21.93
N LEU A 167 2.41 9.86 21.39
CA LEU A 167 3.65 9.68 22.13
C LEU A 167 4.34 11.00 22.50
N GLY A 168 3.77 12.15 22.13
CA GLY A 168 4.38 13.46 22.36
C GLY A 168 5.70 13.64 21.59
N LEU A 169 5.86 13.00 20.44
CA LEU A 169 7.05 13.08 19.61
C LEU A 169 6.90 14.11 18.49
N PRO A 170 7.99 14.70 18.00
CA PRO A 170 7.93 15.59 16.83
C PRO A 170 7.41 14.86 15.58
N ARG A 171 6.54 15.51 14.80
CA ARG A 171 6.16 15.02 13.47
C ARG A 171 7.32 15.19 12.50
N THR A 172 7.65 14.14 11.74
CA THR A 172 8.86 14.10 10.90
C THR A 172 8.61 14.28 9.42
N HIS A 173 7.41 14.05 8.93
CA HIS A 173 7.00 14.09 7.51
C HIS A 173 7.77 13.13 6.58
N LYS A 174 8.50 12.16 7.12
CA LYS A 174 9.36 11.25 6.36
C LYS A 174 8.60 10.50 5.27
N PHE A 175 7.39 9.99 5.59
CA PHE A 175 6.59 9.23 4.64
C PHE A 175 6.06 10.12 3.51
N LYS A 176 5.59 11.32 3.82
CA LYS A 176 5.19 12.29 2.80
C LYS A 176 6.33 12.58 1.84
N ASP A 177 7.49 12.93 2.35
CA ASP A 177 8.66 13.29 1.54
C ASP A 177 9.13 12.13 0.66
N ALA A 178 9.10 10.89 1.18
CA ALA A 178 9.44 9.70 0.42
C ALA A 178 8.47 9.48 -0.75
N TRP A 179 7.17 9.59 -0.52
CA TRP A 179 6.16 9.48 -1.57
C TRP A 179 6.31 10.59 -2.63
N GLU A 180 6.42 11.85 -2.21
CA GLU A 180 6.57 12.99 -3.14
C GLU A 180 7.80 12.83 -4.01
N LYS A 181 8.93 12.38 -3.45
CA LYS A 181 10.15 12.08 -4.18
C LYS A 181 9.91 11.01 -5.24
N THR A 182 9.36 9.85 -4.86
CA THR A 182 9.10 8.76 -5.81
C THR A 182 8.14 9.19 -6.92
N LEU A 183 7.00 9.80 -6.56
CA LEU A 183 6.01 10.24 -7.54
C LEU A 183 6.56 11.28 -8.52
N LYS A 184 7.42 12.19 -8.04
CA LYS A 184 8.11 13.16 -8.91
C LYS A 184 9.05 12.44 -9.89
N GLN A 185 9.80 11.46 -9.40
CA GLN A 185 10.75 10.69 -10.21
C GLN A 185 10.08 9.88 -11.31
N ILE A 186 8.99 9.17 -10.98
CA ILE A 186 8.32 8.26 -11.91
C ILE A 186 7.35 8.95 -12.88
N ARG A 187 6.98 10.20 -12.64
CA ARG A 187 5.94 10.91 -13.41
C ARG A 187 6.06 10.80 -14.93
N PRO A 188 7.24 11.03 -15.56
CA PRO A 188 7.36 10.94 -17.02
C PRO A 188 7.13 9.51 -17.53
N TYR A 189 7.63 8.51 -16.83
CA TYR A 189 7.51 7.10 -17.20
C TYR A 189 6.08 6.59 -17.01
N ALA A 190 5.45 6.93 -15.89
CA ALA A 190 4.05 6.60 -15.66
C ALA A 190 3.13 7.22 -16.71
N ALA A 191 3.40 8.44 -17.16
CA ALA A 191 2.65 9.07 -18.26
C ALA A 191 2.84 8.33 -19.60
N ALA A 192 4.06 7.87 -19.90
CA ALA A 192 4.33 7.08 -21.11
C ALA A 192 3.65 5.69 -21.08
N ILE A 193 3.65 5.02 -19.92
CA ILE A 193 2.97 3.73 -19.71
C ILE A 193 1.44 3.92 -19.85
N HIS A 194 0.89 4.99 -19.25
CA HIS A 194 -0.54 5.29 -19.33
C HIS A 194 -1.00 5.53 -20.79
N ALA A 195 -0.18 6.20 -21.59
CA ALA A 195 -0.48 6.41 -23.02
C ALA A 195 -0.52 5.10 -23.83
N GLN A 196 0.09 4.02 -23.34
CA GLN A 196 0.08 2.70 -23.95
C GLN A 196 -1.10 1.83 -23.49
N HIS A 197 -1.90 2.28 -22.52
CA HIS A 197 -3.00 1.50 -21.92
C HIS A 197 -2.56 0.13 -21.41
N VAL A 198 -1.45 0.08 -20.69
CA VAL A 198 -0.90 -1.17 -20.14
C VAL A 198 -1.85 -1.77 -19.13
N ARG A 199 -2.36 -2.96 -19.42
CA ARG A 199 -3.36 -3.68 -18.63
C ARG A 199 -2.67 -4.53 -17.58
N ALA A 200 -2.89 -4.22 -16.31
CA ALA A 200 -2.23 -4.87 -15.19
C ALA A 200 -3.22 -5.57 -14.26
N LEU A 201 -2.82 -6.75 -13.77
CA LEU A 201 -3.50 -7.45 -12.69
C LEU A 201 -2.71 -7.32 -11.40
N TYR A 202 -3.37 -6.90 -10.32
CA TYR A 202 -2.81 -6.93 -8.97
C TYR A 202 -3.42 -8.10 -8.20
N LEU A 203 -2.65 -9.19 -8.13
CA LEU A 203 -3.05 -10.45 -7.52
C LEU A 203 -2.63 -10.47 -6.05
N GLU A 204 -3.61 -10.36 -5.15
CA GLU A 204 -3.36 -10.35 -3.71
C GLU A 204 -2.98 -11.73 -3.20
N GLU A 205 -3.74 -12.74 -3.60
CA GLU A 205 -3.59 -14.10 -3.14
C GLU A 205 -4.14 -15.10 -4.16
N SER A 206 -3.49 -16.25 -4.26
CA SER A 206 -3.98 -17.39 -5.00
C SER A 206 -3.71 -18.68 -4.20
N ASP A 207 -4.77 -19.31 -3.70
CA ASP A 207 -4.69 -20.50 -2.86
C ASP A 207 -5.04 -21.82 -3.59
N GLY A 208 -5.13 -21.76 -4.92
CA GLY A 208 -5.54 -22.89 -5.78
C GLY A 208 -7.06 -23.06 -5.91
N ARG A 209 -7.85 -22.36 -5.12
CA ARG A 209 -9.33 -22.39 -5.19
C ARG A 209 -9.90 -21.03 -5.57
N GLN A 210 -9.32 -19.97 -5.05
CA GLN A 210 -9.77 -18.59 -5.25
C GLN A 210 -8.61 -17.72 -5.69
N LEU A 211 -8.90 -16.81 -6.60
CA LEU A 211 -8.01 -15.74 -6.99
C LEU A 211 -8.53 -14.45 -6.38
N LYS A 212 -7.77 -13.88 -5.45
CA LYS A 212 -8.12 -12.63 -4.79
C LYS A 212 -7.37 -11.49 -5.45
N VAL A 213 -8.09 -10.53 -6.01
CA VAL A 213 -7.51 -9.40 -6.75
C VAL A 213 -7.89 -8.07 -6.13
N SER A 214 -7.08 -7.06 -6.35
CA SER A 214 -7.40 -5.68 -5.99
C SER A 214 -8.40 -5.09 -6.99
N GLY A 215 -9.65 -4.92 -6.54
CA GLY A 215 -10.71 -4.21 -7.29
C GLY A 215 -10.55 -2.70 -7.24
N PRO A 216 -11.56 -1.92 -7.72
CA PRO A 216 -11.52 -0.46 -7.71
C PRO A 216 -11.40 0.09 -6.29
N HIS A 217 -10.75 1.24 -6.17
CA HIS A 217 -10.58 1.98 -4.90
C HIS A 217 -9.87 1.19 -3.80
N THR A 218 -8.99 0.26 -4.15
CA THR A 218 -8.07 -0.42 -3.22
C THR A 218 -6.69 0.20 -3.26
N TYR A 219 -5.81 -0.20 -2.34
CA TYR A 219 -4.40 0.20 -2.41
C TYR A 219 -3.74 -0.31 -3.68
N GLY A 220 -3.96 -1.58 -4.08
CA GLY A 220 -3.40 -2.14 -5.31
C GLY A 220 -3.85 -1.41 -6.57
N ASP A 221 -5.14 -1.04 -6.66
CA ASP A 221 -5.66 -0.18 -7.72
C ASP A 221 -4.93 1.18 -7.77
N THR A 222 -4.69 1.76 -6.60
CA THR A 222 -3.96 3.03 -6.50
C THR A 222 -2.51 2.89 -6.94
N TYR A 223 -1.82 1.81 -6.56
CA TYR A 223 -0.43 1.57 -6.97
C TYR A 223 -0.29 1.40 -8.48
N LEU A 224 -1.18 0.61 -9.10
CA LEU A 224 -1.20 0.46 -10.56
C LEU A 224 -1.39 1.80 -11.27
N LYS A 225 -2.34 2.61 -10.82
CA LYS A 225 -2.59 3.96 -11.38
C LYS A 225 -1.40 4.89 -11.19
N MET A 226 -0.72 4.83 -10.04
CA MET A 226 0.51 5.60 -9.81
C MET A 226 1.65 5.20 -10.77
N ALA A 227 1.72 3.92 -11.15
CA ALA A 227 2.65 3.41 -12.15
C ALA A 227 2.19 3.64 -13.60
N GLY A 228 1.02 4.27 -13.81
CA GLY A 228 0.45 4.53 -15.14
C GLY A 228 -0.25 3.33 -15.78
N MET A 229 -0.58 2.28 -15.01
CA MET A 229 -1.18 1.05 -15.52
C MET A 229 -2.69 1.03 -15.30
N ASP A 230 -3.42 0.42 -16.24
CA ASP A 230 -4.86 0.19 -16.16
C ASP A 230 -5.15 -1.10 -15.39
N ASN A 231 -5.83 -1.00 -14.24
CA ASN A 231 -6.23 -2.16 -13.46
C ASN A 231 -7.33 -2.94 -14.17
N VAL A 232 -7.07 -4.19 -14.58
CA VAL A 232 -8.08 -5.03 -15.28
C VAL A 232 -9.28 -5.37 -14.41
N ALA A 233 -9.17 -5.27 -13.09
CA ALA A 233 -10.25 -5.44 -12.12
C ALA A 233 -10.87 -4.10 -11.68
N GLY A 234 -10.44 -2.98 -12.26
CA GLY A 234 -10.81 -1.62 -11.86
C GLY A 234 -12.28 -1.26 -12.05
N ASP A 235 -12.99 -1.95 -12.94
CA ASP A 235 -14.40 -1.72 -13.25
C ASP A 235 -15.35 -2.75 -12.61
N LEU A 236 -14.81 -3.65 -11.77
CA LEU A 236 -15.66 -4.63 -11.09
C LEU A 236 -16.62 -3.94 -10.12
N PRO A 237 -17.89 -4.39 -10.07
CA PRO A 237 -18.86 -3.81 -9.15
C PRO A 237 -18.48 -4.09 -7.70
N VAL A 238 -18.37 -3.03 -6.90
CA VAL A 238 -18.17 -3.13 -5.45
C VAL A 238 -19.46 -2.72 -4.72
N LYS A 239 -19.85 -3.51 -3.72
CA LYS A 239 -20.97 -3.17 -2.82
C LYS A 239 -20.42 -2.44 -1.59
N GLY A 240 -20.91 -1.22 -1.35
CA GLY A 240 -20.52 -0.42 -0.17
C GLY A 240 -19.25 0.40 -0.39
N ASP A 241 -18.75 0.98 0.70
CA ASP A 241 -17.51 1.75 0.69
C ASP A 241 -16.35 0.82 0.30
N ALA A 242 -15.74 1.19 -0.76
CA ALA A 242 -14.69 0.52 -1.51
C ALA A 242 -13.49 0.05 -0.65
N GLY A 243 -12.62 -0.71 -1.26
CA GLY A 243 -11.38 -1.16 -0.64
C GLY A 243 -11.39 -2.64 -0.29
N ARG A 244 -12.17 -3.42 -0.99
CA ARG A 244 -12.21 -4.88 -0.79
C ARG A 244 -11.46 -5.60 -1.91
N TYR A 245 -10.74 -6.62 -1.50
CA TYR A 245 -10.28 -7.66 -2.40
C TYR A 245 -11.49 -8.41 -2.96
N ILE A 246 -11.44 -8.71 -4.26
CA ILE A 246 -12.53 -9.38 -4.96
C ILE A 246 -12.05 -10.77 -5.35
N ASN A 247 -12.88 -11.78 -5.05
CA ASN A 247 -12.63 -13.13 -5.53
C ASN A 247 -13.11 -13.23 -6.99
N VAL A 248 -12.24 -13.72 -7.84
CA VAL A 248 -12.52 -13.94 -9.28
C VAL A 248 -12.17 -15.38 -9.66
N SER A 249 -12.75 -15.84 -10.75
CA SER A 249 -12.39 -17.14 -11.33
C SER A 249 -11.20 -17.02 -12.29
N MET A 250 -10.57 -18.15 -12.61
CA MET A 250 -9.51 -18.19 -13.61
C MET A 250 -10.03 -17.77 -14.99
N GLU A 251 -11.27 -18.12 -15.35
CA GLU A 251 -11.91 -17.72 -16.59
C GLU A 251 -12.03 -16.20 -16.70
N GLN A 252 -12.31 -15.53 -15.58
CA GLN A 252 -12.35 -14.06 -15.57
C GLN A 252 -10.96 -13.47 -15.81
N VAL A 253 -9.92 -14.04 -15.19
CA VAL A 253 -8.53 -13.61 -15.42
C VAL A 253 -8.11 -13.87 -16.87
N MET A 254 -8.48 -15.02 -17.44
CA MET A 254 -8.25 -15.35 -18.86
C MET A 254 -8.98 -14.39 -19.81
N ALA A 255 -10.21 -13.98 -19.49
CA ALA A 255 -10.95 -13.00 -20.29
C ALA A 255 -10.31 -11.61 -20.22
N TRP A 256 -9.69 -11.25 -19.11
CA TRP A 256 -8.91 -10.02 -19.02
C TRP A 256 -7.59 -10.09 -19.78
N ASP A 257 -6.90 -11.21 -19.74
CA ASP A 257 -5.59 -11.43 -20.37
C ASP A 257 -4.63 -10.24 -20.17
N PRO A 258 -4.17 -9.99 -18.94
CA PRO A 258 -3.34 -8.83 -18.60
C PRO A 258 -1.98 -8.85 -19.30
N ASP A 259 -1.38 -7.67 -19.50
CA ASP A 259 -0.02 -7.50 -20.04
C ASP A 259 1.05 -7.76 -18.97
N VAL A 260 0.72 -7.48 -17.70
CA VAL A 260 1.59 -7.67 -16.54
C VAL A 260 0.80 -8.10 -15.31
N ILE A 261 1.40 -8.93 -14.46
CA ILE A 261 0.81 -9.39 -13.19
C ILE A 261 1.78 -9.07 -12.05
N PHE A 262 1.28 -8.40 -11.00
CA PHE A 262 2.00 -8.23 -9.74
C PHE A 262 1.36 -9.10 -8.67
N VAL A 263 2.17 -9.95 -8.03
CA VAL A 263 1.73 -10.95 -7.02
C VAL A 263 2.18 -10.48 -5.64
N VAL A 264 1.24 -10.35 -4.71
CA VAL A 264 1.52 -9.83 -3.35
C VAL A 264 1.84 -10.98 -2.40
N PHE A 265 0.85 -11.80 -2.07
CA PHE A 265 1.02 -12.95 -1.18
C PHE A 265 1.02 -14.25 -1.98
N GLY A 266 2.16 -14.53 -2.61
CA GLY A 266 2.31 -15.68 -3.48
C GLY A 266 3.65 -15.65 -4.21
N SER A 267 3.82 -16.56 -5.17
CA SER A 267 5.06 -16.69 -5.94
C SER A 267 4.82 -16.44 -7.43
N ALA A 268 5.39 -15.38 -7.97
CA ALA A 268 5.44 -15.15 -9.41
C ALA A 268 6.13 -16.31 -10.12
N LYS A 269 7.18 -16.89 -9.52
CA LYS A 269 7.88 -18.05 -10.05
C LYS A 269 6.98 -19.25 -10.20
N ALA A 270 6.06 -19.51 -9.25
CA ALA A 270 5.09 -20.58 -9.35
C ALA A 270 4.16 -20.39 -10.56
N LEU A 271 3.69 -19.16 -10.80
CA LEU A 271 2.81 -18.85 -11.94
C LEU A 271 3.55 -18.98 -13.28
N LEU A 272 4.84 -18.66 -13.34
CA LEU A 272 5.66 -18.74 -14.55
C LEU A 272 6.05 -20.19 -14.91
N HIS A 273 6.15 -21.10 -13.93
CA HIS A 273 6.70 -22.45 -14.13
C HIS A 273 5.69 -23.59 -13.94
N GLY A 274 4.45 -23.38 -14.27
CA GLY A 274 3.44 -24.45 -14.25
C GLY A 274 2.19 -24.12 -13.47
N GLY A 275 2.19 -22.94 -12.83
CA GLY A 275 1.00 -22.43 -12.18
C GLY A 275 0.56 -23.24 -10.96
N ILE A 276 -0.68 -23.02 -10.60
CA ILE A 276 -1.38 -23.75 -9.54
C ILE A 276 -2.26 -24.82 -10.22
N PRO A 277 -2.25 -26.07 -9.77
CA PRO A 277 -3.06 -27.13 -10.37
C PRO A 277 -4.53 -26.72 -10.53
N GLY A 278 -5.05 -26.87 -11.75
CA GLY A 278 -6.42 -26.49 -12.12
C GLY A 278 -6.59 -25.03 -12.54
N GLN A 279 -5.50 -24.25 -12.66
CA GLN A 279 -5.50 -22.87 -13.14
C GLN A 279 -4.63 -22.76 -14.40
N ALA A 280 -5.16 -22.13 -15.46
CA ALA A 280 -4.52 -22.07 -16.78
C ALA A 280 -3.64 -20.81 -16.96
N TRP A 281 -2.71 -20.56 -16.02
CA TRP A 281 -1.82 -19.39 -16.02
C TRP A 281 -0.96 -19.29 -17.28
N GLU A 282 -0.50 -20.43 -17.81
CA GLU A 282 0.34 -20.54 -19.00
C GLU A 282 -0.34 -19.98 -20.27
N THR A 283 -1.66 -19.79 -20.25
CA THR A 283 -2.40 -19.25 -21.39
C THR A 283 -2.29 -17.74 -21.50
N LEU A 284 -1.99 -17.04 -20.39
CA LEU A 284 -1.97 -15.56 -20.31
C LEU A 284 -0.76 -14.96 -21.01
N ARG A 285 -0.96 -13.79 -21.63
CA ARG A 285 0.13 -13.00 -22.27
C ARG A 285 1.22 -12.63 -21.27
N ALA A 286 0.84 -12.19 -20.07
CA ALA A 286 1.81 -11.83 -19.02
C ALA A 286 2.74 -12.99 -18.71
N VAL A 287 2.22 -14.22 -18.56
CA VAL A 287 3.02 -15.43 -18.29
C VAL A 287 3.91 -15.80 -19.47
N LYS A 288 3.35 -15.83 -20.68
CA LYS A 288 4.12 -16.12 -21.91
C LYS A 288 5.27 -15.16 -22.15
N ASN A 289 5.10 -13.90 -21.75
CA ASN A 289 6.10 -12.86 -21.93
C ASN A 289 7.01 -12.69 -20.69
N GLY A 290 6.87 -13.51 -19.65
CA GLY A 290 7.66 -13.41 -18.43
C GLY A 290 7.37 -12.14 -17.60
N LYS A 291 6.22 -11.50 -17.81
CA LYS A 291 5.80 -10.28 -17.12
C LYS A 291 4.94 -10.56 -15.88
N VAL A 292 5.43 -11.46 -15.02
CA VAL A 292 4.82 -11.81 -13.74
C VAL A 292 5.85 -11.56 -12.65
N PHE A 293 5.53 -10.72 -11.67
CA PHE A 293 6.49 -10.26 -10.67
C PHE A 293 5.92 -10.33 -9.26
N SER A 294 6.64 -10.94 -8.32
CA SER A 294 6.33 -10.82 -6.90
C SER A 294 6.68 -9.42 -6.41
N THR A 295 5.85 -8.85 -5.55
CA THR A 295 6.21 -7.58 -4.88
C THR A 295 7.36 -7.82 -3.92
N PRO A 296 8.30 -6.86 -3.76
CA PRO A 296 9.44 -7.00 -2.86
C PRO A 296 9.01 -7.20 -1.41
N VAL A 297 9.88 -7.87 -0.64
CA VAL A 297 9.69 -8.10 0.79
C VAL A 297 10.92 -7.62 1.55
N GLY A 298 10.75 -6.57 2.33
CA GLY A 298 11.77 -6.04 3.22
C GLY A 298 11.28 -6.07 4.66
N ILE A 299 11.07 -4.91 5.30
CA ILE A 299 10.45 -4.81 6.63
C ILE A 299 9.07 -5.47 6.65
N HIS A 300 8.36 -5.38 5.54
CA HIS A 300 7.14 -6.11 5.25
C HIS A 300 6.99 -6.24 3.73
N ASN A 301 5.98 -6.98 3.23
CA ASN A 301 5.68 -7.01 1.80
C ASN A 301 5.26 -5.62 1.31
N TRP A 302 5.92 -5.08 0.27
CA TRP A 302 5.65 -3.73 -0.24
C TRP A 302 4.22 -3.55 -0.77
N GLY A 303 3.66 -4.62 -1.31
CA GLY A 303 2.28 -4.62 -1.81
C GLY A 303 1.22 -4.57 -0.72
N GLY A 304 1.56 -4.94 0.50
CA GLY A 304 0.68 -4.96 1.66
C GLY A 304 0.68 -3.68 2.50
N LEU A 305 1.01 -2.53 1.91
CA LEU A 305 1.14 -1.23 2.61
C LEU A 305 2.21 -1.24 3.70
N SER A 306 3.40 -1.71 3.36
CA SER A 306 4.58 -1.65 4.23
C SER A 306 5.14 -0.23 4.33
N ALA A 307 6.11 -0.05 5.22
CA ALA A 307 6.84 1.23 5.28
C ALA A 307 7.48 1.59 3.94
N GLU A 308 7.97 0.59 3.19
CA GLU A 308 8.67 0.78 1.90
C GLU A 308 7.75 0.96 0.70
N THR A 309 6.44 0.90 0.89
CA THR A 309 5.45 0.91 -0.22
C THR A 309 5.57 2.12 -1.15
N SER A 310 6.14 3.24 -0.69
CA SER A 310 6.40 4.38 -1.57
C SER A 310 7.35 4.06 -2.74
N LEU A 311 8.15 2.99 -2.63
CA LEU A 311 9.02 2.49 -3.71
C LEU A 311 8.29 1.54 -4.68
N LEU A 312 7.10 1.06 -4.34
CA LEU A 312 6.39 0.06 -5.14
C LEU A 312 6.05 0.54 -6.57
N PRO A 313 5.55 1.76 -6.81
CA PRO A 313 5.33 2.24 -8.17
C PRO A 313 6.63 2.33 -9.00
N LEU A 314 7.76 2.68 -8.37
CA LEU A 314 9.07 2.67 -9.01
C LEU A 314 9.48 1.25 -9.43
N PHE A 315 9.28 0.26 -8.53
CA PHE A 315 9.50 -1.15 -8.81
C PHE A 315 8.61 -1.65 -9.96
N MET A 316 7.33 -1.30 -9.96
CA MET A 316 6.40 -1.71 -11.02
C MET A 316 6.84 -1.24 -12.39
N ILE A 317 7.25 0.03 -12.50
CA ILE A 317 7.77 0.59 -13.76
C ILE A 317 9.07 -0.09 -14.15
N ASN A 318 10.02 -0.28 -13.22
CA ASN A 318 11.26 -0.99 -13.49
C ASN A 318 11.01 -2.41 -14.06
N ARG A 319 10.07 -3.15 -13.49
CA ARG A 319 9.76 -4.52 -13.93
C ARG A 319 9.04 -4.57 -15.27
N TYR A 320 8.22 -3.59 -15.58
CA TYR A 320 7.53 -3.52 -16.86
C TYR A 320 8.41 -2.96 -17.98
N ALA A 321 9.11 -1.86 -17.72
CA ALA A 321 9.94 -1.11 -18.66
C ALA A 321 11.35 -0.85 -18.06
N PRO A 322 12.23 -1.87 -18.00
CA PRO A 322 13.56 -1.76 -17.40
C PRO A 322 14.49 -0.82 -18.15
N GLU A 323 14.19 -0.50 -19.40
CA GLU A 323 14.86 0.53 -20.21
C GLU A 323 14.61 1.94 -19.68
N ASP A 324 13.45 2.20 -19.07
CA ASP A 324 13.08 3.50 -18.52
C ASP A 324 13.67 3.69 -17.11
N ILE A 325 13.52 2.68 -16.26
CA ILE A 325 14.06 2.65 -14.89
C ILE A 325 14.90 1.39 -14.73
N SER A 326 16.22 1.52 -14.70
CA SER A 326 17.13 0.38 -14.60
C SER A 326 17.10 -0.29 -13.22
N ASP A 327 17.52 -1.57 -13.15
CA ASP A 327 17.72 -2.28 -11.89
C ASP A 327 18.70 -1.54 -10.96
N LYS A 328 19.74 -0.93 -11.52
CA LYS A 328 20.67 -0.10 -10.76
C LYS A 328 19.98 1.09 -10.12
N THR A 329 19.11 1.77 -10.85
CA THR A 329 18.32 2.90 -10.30
C THR A 329 17.42 2.45 -9.16
N LEU A 330 16.67 1.36 -9.33
CA LEU A 330 15.82 0.81 -8.30
C LEU A 330 16.63 0.43 -7.05
N TRP A 331 17.77 -0.22 -7.24
CA TRP A 331 18.67 -0.65 -6.18
C TRP A 331 19.24 0.53 -5.38
N GLU A 332 19.73 1.58 -6.07
CA GLU A 332 20.25 2.79 -5.42
C GLU A 332 19.17 3.57 -4.67
N GLU A 333 17.95 3.68 -5.24
CA GLU A 333 16.84 4.35 -4.57
C GLU A 333 16.36 3.56 -3.35
N THR A 334 16.31 2.23 -3.41
CA THR A 334 15.97 1.38 -2.26
C THR A 334 17.00 1.54 -1.16
N ARG A 335 18.30 1.51 -1.48
CA ARG A 335 19.39 1.75 -0.50
C ARG A 335 19.25 3.11 0.18
N ARG A 336 19.03 4.15 -0.62
CA ARG A 336 18.86 5.52 -0.11
C ARG A 336 17.62 5.61 0.79
N TYR A 337 16.56 4.90 0.43
CA TYR A 337 15.35 4.83 1.23
C TYR A 337 15.63 4.28 2.64
N TYR A 338 16.27 3.13 2.74
CA TYR A 338 16.62 2.54 4.05
C TYR A 338 17.50 3.48 4.87
N GLN A 339 18.48 4.12 4.26
CA GLN A 339 19.34 5.09 4.94
C GLN A 339 18.54 6.29 5.46
N THR A 340 17.62 6.83 4.67
CA THR A 340 16.85 8.03 5.02
C THR A 340 15.76 7.74 6.04
N MET A 341 15.02 6.65 5.83
CA MET A 341 13.84 6.32 6.65
C MET A 341 14.24 5.73 8.01
N PHE A 342 15.20 4.83 8.01
CA PHE A 342 15.55 4.02 9.18
C PHE A 342 16.94 4.31 9.74
N SER A 343 17.70 5.25 9.12
CA SER A 343 19.13 5.48 9.44
C SER A 343 19.95 4.19 9.36
N TYR A 344 19.58 3.32 8.40
CA TYR A 344 20.14 1.98 8.26
C TYR A 344 20.84 1.82 6.92
N ALA A 345 22.16 1.54 6.97
CA ALA A 345 22.97 1.22 5.79
C ALA A 345 22.79 -0.26 5.44
N ILE A 346 21.72 -0.57 4.71
CA ILE A 346 21.40 -1.95 4.34
C ILE A 346 22.55 -2.60 3.55
N PRO A 347 23.07 -3.77 3.95
CA PRO A 347 24.11 -4.51 3.20
C PRO A 347 23.59 -4.92 1.81
N ASP A 348 24.52 -4.95 0.82
CA ASP A 348 24.20 -5.32 -0.57
C ASP A 348 23.44 -6.63 -0.67
N ARG A 349 23.90 -7.67 0.05
CA ARG A 349 23.26 -8.98 0.08
C ARG A 349 21.78 -8.90 0.53
N LEU A 350 21.48 -8.15 1.57
CA LEU A 350 20.11 -8.00 2.06
C LEU A 350 19.25 -7.16 1.11
N LEU A 351 19.85 -6.17 0.48
CA LEU A 351 19.17 -5.37 -0.53
C LEU A 351 18.80 -6.21 -1.77
N ASP A 352 19.70 -7.10 -2.18
CA ASP A 352 19.43 -8.06 -3.26
C ASP A 352 18.32 -9.04 -2.86
N GLU A 353 18.31 -9.53 -1.60
CA GLU A 353 17.21 -10.37 -1.07
C GLU A 353 15.86 -9.66 -1.11
N VAL A 354 15.80 -8.38 -0.72
CA VAL A 354 14.56 -7.55 -0.79
C VAL A 354 14.02 -7.46 -2.21
N LEU A 355 14.89 -7.24 -3.19
CA LEU A 355 14.50 -7.01 -4.58
C LEU A 355 14.40 -8.30 -5.41
N ALA A 356 14.78 -9.45 -4.83
CA ALA A 356 14.71 -10.75 -5.50
C ALA A 356 13.26 -11.15 -5.83
N GLN A 357 13.10 -11.77 -6.99
CA GLN A 357 11.83 -12.43 -7.39
C GLN A 357 11.71 -13.76 -6.63
N ARG A 358 10.76 -13.85 -5.71
CA ARG A 358 10.50 -15.04 -4.88
C ARG A 358 9.46 -15.97 -5.48
#